data_4e292c3950c9480734c9a3c56ff9572e
#
_entry.id   4e292c3950c9480734c9a3c56ff9572e
#
_cell.length_a   1.000
_cell.length_b   1.000
_cell.length_c   1.000
_cell.angle_alpha   90.00
_cell.angle_beta   90.00
_cell.angle_gamma   90.00
#
_symmetry.space_group_name_H-M   'P 1'
#
loop_
_entity.id
_entity.type
_entity.pdbx_description
1 polymer ?
#
loop_
_entity_poly.entity_id
_entity_poly.type
_entity_poly.pdbx_seq_one_letter_code
_entity_poly.pdbx_strand_id
1 'polypeptide(L)'
;MVFYDVLGDVVCGGFSMPMRAGYADRVFIVTSGENMALHAAANIAMAVENFRGRGYASLGGLILNRRNVKNEEEKVRELAGDISSQIVGSLSLSDTVHQAEEFSKTVIEAFPDSPMAAEYRALAENVLRACEVGVC
;
A
#
# COMPACT_ATOMS: atom_id res chain seq x y z
N MET A 1 5.52 15.50 -5.78
CA MET A 1 5.00 14.12 -5.78
C MET A 1 3.49 14.17 -5.61
N VAL A 2 2.74 13.32 -6.31
CA VAL A 2 1.27 13.23 -6.22
C VAL A 2 0.91 11.81 -5.84
N PHE A 3 -0.01 11.64 -4.88
CA PHE A 3 -0.59 10.36 -4.51
C PHE A 3 -2.03 10.30 -5.03
N TYR A 4 -2.36 9.20 -5.68
CA TYR A 4 -3.71 8.87 -6.09
C TYR A 4 -4.23 7.77 -5.16
N ASP A 5 -5.15 8.13 -4.27
CA ASP A 5 -5.86 7.17 -3.43
C ASP A 5 -7.02 6.59 -4.25
N VAL A 6 -6.91 5.34 -4.61
CA VAL A 6 -7.88 4.64 -5.46
C VAL A 6 -8.46 3.43 -4.74
N LEU A 7 -9.73 3.16 -4.98
CA LEU A 7 -10.39 1.98 -4.46
C LEU A 7 -9.73 0.70 -5.00
N GLY A 8 -9.57 -0.29 -4.14
CA GLY A 8 -8.98 -1.59 -4.48
C GLY A 8 -9.88 -2.50 -5.32
N ASP A 9 -10.96 -1.97 -5.88
CA ASP A 9 -11.84 -2.70 -6.77
C ASP A 9 -11.38 -2.54 -8.23
N VAL A 10 -10.75 -3.59 -8.74
CA VAL A 10 -10.25 -3.66 -10.12
C VAL A 10 -11.34 -3.64 -11.19
N VAL A 11 -12.59 -3.83 -10.81
CA VAL A 11 -13.74 -3.79 -11.73
C VAL A 11 -14.12 -2.35 -12.08
N CYS A 12 -13.77 -1.38 -11.24
CA CYS A 12 -13.97 0.04 -11.53
C CYS A 12 -12.94 0.59 -12.50
N GLY A 13 -13.37 1.15 -13.62
CA GLY A 13 -12.50 1.82 -14.59
C GLY A 13 -11.64 2.94 -14.01
N GLY A 14 -12.00 3.47 -12.83
CA GLY A 14 -11.21 4.44 -12.07
C GLY A 14 -9.86 3.93 -11.59
N PHE A 15 -9.71 2.64 -11.28
CA PHE A 15 -8.46 2.03 -10.89
C PHE A 15 -7.38 2.11 -12.00
N SER A 16 -7.77 1.87 -13.23
CA SER A 16 -6.83 1.79 -14.35
C SER A 16 -6.45 3.16 -14.93
N MET A 17 -7.24 4.19 -14.66
CA MET A 17 -7.08 5.49 -15.31
C MET A 17 -5.76 6.21 -14.97
N PRO A 18 -5.32 6.33 -13.70
CA PRO A 18 -4.04 6.95 -13.38
C PRO A 18 -2.85 6.19 -13.96
N MET A 19 -2.95 4.86 -14.06
CA MET A 19 -1.89 4.01 -14.62
C MET A 19 -1.79 4.13 -16.14
N ARG A 20 -2.94 4.13 -16.84
CA ARG A 20 -3.00 4.14 -18.30
C ARG A 20 -2.61 5.48 -18.92
N ALA A 21 -2.86 6.56 -18.21
CA ALA A 21 -2.57 7.91 -18.70
C ALA A 21 -1.11 8.36 -18.42
N GLY A 22 -0.29 7.53 -17.80
CA GLY A 22 1.08 7.88 -17.42
C GLY A 22 1.16 8.89 -16.28
N TYR A 23 0.08 9.02 -15.47
CA TYR A 23 0.05 9.90 -14.31
C TYR A 23 0.68 9.25 -13.07
N ALA A 24 0.75 7.93 -13.02
CA ALA A 24 1.34 7.19 -11.92
C ALA A 24 2.54 6.36 -12.41
N ASP A 25 3.66 6.44 -11.71
CA ASP A 25 4.87 5.67 -11.96
C ASP A 25 4.90 4.38 -11.17
N ARG A 26 4.37 4.41 -9.95
CA ARG A 26 4.38 3.30 -8.99
C ARG A 26 3.00 3.05 -8.38
N VAL A 27 2.69 1.78 -8.20
CA VAL A 27 1.49 1.32 -7.51
C VAL A 27 1.90 0.61 -6.23
N PHE A 28 1.40 1.07 -5.09
CA PHE A 28 1.55 0.40 -3.81
C PHE A 28 0.20 -0.20 -3.42
N ILE A 29 0.21 -1.47 -3.01
CA ILE A 29 -1.01 -2.18 -2.64
C ILE A 29 -1.07 -2.30 -1.12
N VAL A 30 -2.10 -1.70 -0.52
CA VAL A 30 -2.38 -1.87 0.91
C VAL A 30 -3.19 -3.15 1.10
N THR A 31 -2.72 -4.05 1.94
CA THR A 31 -3.38 -5.32 2.23
C THR A 31 -3.23 -5.71 3.71
N SER A 32 -3.98 -6.71 4.14
CA SER A 32 -3.85 -7.36 5.45
C SER A 32 -3.60 -8.85 5.27
N GLY A 33 -3.43 -9.59 6.38
CA GLY A 33 -3.30 -11.04 6.37
C GLY A 33 -4.61 -11.82 6.24
N GLU A 34 -5.74 -11.12 6.05
CA GLU A 34 -7.05 -11.74 5.81
C GLU A 34 -7.10 -12.34 4.41
N ASN A 35 -7.67 -13.54 4.25
CA ASN A 35 -7.66 -14.25 2.98
C ASN A 35 -8.29 -13.45 1.82
N MET A 36 -9.38 -12.73 2.09
CA MET A 36 -10.04 -11.90 1.06
C MET A 36 -9.18 -10.71 0.65
N ALA A 37 -8.46 -10.10 1.60
CA ALA A 37 -7.54 -8.99 1.31
C ALA A 37 -6.34 -9.48 0.48
N LEU A 38 -5.78 -10.64 0.80
CA LEU A 38 -4.69 -11.25 0.04
C LEU A 38 -5.12 -11.58 -1.40
N HIS A 39 -6.33 -12.14 -1.56
CA HIS A 39 -6.88 -12.42 -2.89
C HIS A 39 -7.10 -11.16 -3.72
N ALA A 40 -7.66 -10.12 -3.11
CA ALA A 40 -7.81 -8.81 -3.76
C ALA A 40 -6.47 -8.21 -4.16
N ALA A 41 -5.48 -8.25 -3.27
CA ALA A 41 -4.13 -7.75 -3.53
C ALA A 41 -3.45 -8.50 -4.70
N ALA A 42 -3.60 -9.83 -4.77
CA ALA A 42 -3.10 -10.63 -5.88
C ALA A 42 -3.74 -10.22 -7.22
N ASN A 43 -5.06 -10.01 -7.24
CA ASN A 43 -5.77 -9.55 -8.45
C ASN A 43 -5.30 -8.17 -8.90
N ILE A 44 -5.09 -7.24 -7.97
CA ILE A 44 -4.55 -5.90 -8.27
C ILE A 44 -3.14 -6.03 -8.85
N ALA A 45 -2.27 -6.85 -8.25
CA ALA A 45 -0.91 -7.06 -8.72
C ALA A 45 -0.88 -7.61 -10.14
N MET A 46 -1.73 -8.59 -10.45
CA MET A 46 -1.87 -9.13 -11.81
C MET A 46 -2.35 -8.06 -12.81
N ALA A 47 -3.29 -7.21 -12.41
CA ALA A 47 -3.76 -6.11 -13.24
C ALA A 47 -2.64 -5.10 -13.53
N VAL A 48 -1.83 -4.73 -12.54
CA VAL A 48 -0.68 -3.83 -12.70
C VAL A 48 0.34 -4.45 -13.66
N GLU A 49 0.66 -5.74 -13.50
CA GLU A 49 1.63 -6.42 -14.35
C GLU A 49 1.16 -6.50 -15.82
N ASN A 50 -0.13 -6.69 -16.08
CA ASN A 50 -0.69 -6.65 -17.41
C ASN A 50 -0.51 -5.29 -18.12
N PHE A 51 -0.37 -4.21 -17.35
CA PHE A 51 -0.13 -2.87 -17.89
C PHE A 51 1.36 -2.55 -18.06
N ARG A 52 2.25 -3.20 -17.30
CA ARG A 52 3.71 -2.94 -17.30
C ARG A 52 4.33 -3.00 -18.70
N GLY A 53 3.96 -3.98 -19.52
CA GLY A 53 4.50 -4.15 -20.88
C GLY A 53 4.12 -3.04 -21.88
N ARG A 54 3.30 -2.07 -21.47
CA ARG A 54 2.81 -0.95 -22.28
C ARG A 54 3.37 0.41 -21.86
N GLY A 55 4.39 0.44 -21.00
CA GLY A 55 4.98 1.69 -20.50
C GLY A 55 4.13 2.37 -19.41
N TYR A 56 3.25 1.63 -18.75
CA TYR A 56 2.43 2.11 -17.65
C TYR A 56 3.10 1.87 -16.28
N ALA A 57 2.43 2.30 -15.19
CA ALA A 57 2.91 2.16 -13.83
C ALA A 57 3.37 0.74 -13.49
N SER A 58 4.38 0.63 -12.66
CA SER A 58 4.90 -0.65 -12.14
C SER A 58 4.56 -0.83 -10.67
N LEU A 59 4.58 -2.08 -10.19
CA LEU A 59 4.36 -2.39 -8.79
C LEU A 59 5.53 -1.86 -7.94
N GLY A 60 5.23 -1.01 -6.96
CA GLY A 60 6.20 -0.44 -6.03
C GLY A 60 6.39 -1.28 -4.78
N GLY A 61 5.37 -2.04 -4.37
CA GLY A 61 5.41 -2.90 -3.21
C GLY A 61 4.07 -3.08 -2.50
N LEU A 62 4.08 -3.89 -1.46
CA LEU A 62 2.95 -4.10 -0.56
C LEU A 62 3.14 -3.28 0.72
N ILE A 63 2.03 -2.78 1.25
CA ILE A 63 1.95 -2.16 2.57
C ILE A 63 1.05 -3.05 3.43
N LEU A 64 1.61 -3.60 4.51
CA LEU A 64 0.85 -4.44 5.43
C LEU A 64 0.11 -3.56 6.45
N ASN A 65 -1.19 -3.50 6.33
CA ASN A 65 -2.08 -2.92 7.34
C ASN A 65 -2.54 -4.04 8.29
N ARG A 66 -1.93 -4.14 9.46
CA ARG A 66 -2.14 -5.25 10.39
C ARG A 66 -3.56 -5.27 10.94
N ARG A 67 -4.14 -6.47 10.97
CA ARG A 67 -5.45 -6.74 11.56
C ARG A 67 -5.36 -7.76 12.71
N ASN A 68 -4.12 -8.10 13.13
CA ASN A 68 -3.83 -9.12 14.14
C ASN A 68 -4.35 -10.51 13.77
N VAL A 69 -4.31 -10.84 12.49
CA VAL A 69 -4.65 -12.18 11.99
C VAL A 69 -3.47 -13.14 12.20
N LYS A 70 -3.77 -14.39 12.46
CA LYS A 70 -2.74 -15.42 12.65
C LYS A 70 -1.83 -15.54 11.42
N ASN A 71 -0.51 -15.53 11.65
CA ASN A 71 0.53 -15.63 10.61
C ASN A 71 0.42 -14.53 9.53
N GLU A 72 -0.05 -13.38 9.90
CA GLU A 72 -0.34 -12.27 8.99
C GLU A 72 0.88 -11.86 8.16
N GLU A 73 2.00 -11.63 8.81
CA GLU A 73 3.22 -11.20 8.13
C GLU A 73 3.77 -12.27 7.18
N GLU A 74 3.71 -13.55 7.59
CA GLU A 74 4.14 -14.68 6.77
C GLU A 74 3.31 -14.80 5.49
N LYS A 75 1.98 -14.71 5.61
CA LYS A 75 1.06 -14.75 4.47
C LYS A 75 1.30 -13.61 3.49
N VAL A 76 1.50 -12.38 3.98
CA VAL A 76 1.76 -11.23 3.11
C VAL A 76 3.15 -11.32 2.48
N ARG A 77 4.14 -11.89 3.19
CA ARG A 77 5.47 -12.15 2.63
C ARG A 77 5.44 -13.22 1.53
N GLU A 78 4.64 -14.27 1.69
CA GLU A 78 4.41 -15.29 0.67
C GLU A 78 3.79 -14.66 -0.58
N LEU A 79 2.72 -13.87 -0.41
CA LEU A 79 2.13 -13.12 -1.52
C LEU A 79 3.16 -12.21 -2.22
N ALA A 80 3.99 -11.49 -1.45
CA ALA A 80 5.02 -10.62 -2.01
C ALA A 80 6.01 -11.42 -2.89
N GLY A 81 6.39 -12.63 -2.46
CA GLY A 81 7.21 -13.54 -3.25
C GLY A 81 6.54 -13.98 -4.55
N ASP A 82 5.26 -14.36 -4.47
CA ASP A 82 4.47 -14.84 -5.62
C ASP A 82 4.32 -13.78 -6.72
N ILE A 83 4.17 -12.52 -6.32
CA ILE A 83 4.05 -11.38 -7.24
C ILE A 83 5.39 -10.69 -7.54
N SER A 84 6.51 -11.31 -7.18
CA SER A 84 7.86 -10.78 -7.38
C SER A 84 8.03 -9.34 -6.84
N SER A 85 7.52 -9.10 -5.63
CA SER A 85 7.51 -7.81 -4.97
C SER A 85 8.03 -7.91 -3.53
N GLN A 86 7.88 -6.86 -2.75
CA GLN A 86 8.32 -6.80 -1.35
C GLN A 86 7.32 -6.03 -0.49
N ILE A 87 7.39 -6.24 0.82
CA ILE A 87 6.69 -5.42 1.80
C ILE A 87 7.55 -4.18 2.06
N VAL A 88 7.04 -3.00 1.70
CA VAL A 88 7.75 -1.72 1.88
C VAL A 88 7.53 -1.12 3.27
N GLY A 89 6.48 -1.53 3.95
CA GLY A 89 6.21 -1.11 5.33
C GLY A 89 4.99 -1.80 5.92
N SER A 90 4.83 -1.65 7.22
CA SER A 90 3.66 -2.16 7.93
C SER A 90 3.16 -1.15 8.95
N LEU A 91 1.86 -1.17 9.18
CA LEU A 91 1.19 -0.36 10.20
C LEU A 91 0.48 -1.29 11.19
N SER A 92 0.69 -1.06 12.47
CA SER A 92 0.04 -1.80 13.54
C SER A 92 -1.44 -1.45 13.65
N LEU A 93 -2.25 -2.39 14.11
CA LEU A 93 -3.60 -2.08 14.55
C LEU A 93 -3.51 -1.29 15.86
N SER A 94 -4.02 -0.07 15.88
CA SER A 94 -3.89 0.85 17.03
C SER A 94 -5.14 1.71 17.22
N ASP A 95 -5.61 1.78 18.43
CA ASP A 95 -6.73 2.66 18.82
C ASP A 95 -6.38 4.15 18.66
N THR A 96 -5.09 4.49 18.61
CA THR A 96 -4.63 5.86 18.38
C THR A 96 -5.17 6.43 17.07
N VAL A 97 -5.38 5.58 16.05
CA VAL A 97 -5.97 5.99 14.77
C VAL A 97 -7.40 6.46 14.97
N HIS A 98 -8.24 5.66 15.65
CA HIS A 98 -9.62 6.02 15.94
C HIS A 98 -9.73 7.26 16.84
N GLN A 99 -8.84 7.38 17.83
CA GLN A 99 -8.78 8.57 18.69
C GLN A 99 -8.45 9.84 17.87
N ALA A 100 -7.56 9.76 16.90
CA ALA A 100 -7.25 10.89 16.03
C ALA A 100 -8.46 11.27 15.14
N GLU A 101 -9.19 10.28 14.64
CA GLU A 101 -10.41 10.49 13.85
C GLU A 101 -11.50 11.23 14.63
N GLU A 102 -11.65 10.98 15.95
CA GLU A 102 -12.59 11.71 16.80
C GLU A 102 -12.31 13.22 16.82
N PHE A 103 -11.06 13.62 16.63
CA PHE A 103 -10.65 15.03 16.49
C PHE A 103 -10.66 15.52 15.04
N SER A 104 -11.10 14.71 14.08
CA SER A 104 -11.01 14.99 12.64
C SER A 104 -9.58 15.34 12.21
N LYS A 105 -8.59 14.64 12.75
CA LYS A 105 -7.16 14.83 12.50
C LYS A 105 -6.48 13.51 12.12
N THR A 106 -5.34 13.63 11.46
CA THR A 106 -4.43 12.50 11.28
C THR A 106 -3.72 12.16 12.60
N VAL A 107 -3.19 10.95 12.70
CA VAL A 107 -2.40 10.54 13.88
C VAL A 107 -1.20 11.47 14.09
N ILE A 108 -0.55 11.90 13.02
CA ILE A 108 0.62 12.79 13.10
C ILE A 108 0.25 14.17 13.64
N GLU A 109 -0.96 14.67 13.33
CA GLU A 109 -1.44 15.95 13.82
C GLU A 109 -1.95 15.88 15.25
N ALA A 110 -2.67 14.80 15.62
CA ALA A 110 -3.26 14.66 16.94
C ALA A 110 -2.26 14.15 17.99
N PHE A 111 -1.42 13.19 17.59
CA PHE A 111 -0.50 12.47 18.48
C PHE A 111 0.89 12.32 17.84
N PRO A 112 1.62 13.44 17.60
CA PRO A 112 2.88 13.45 16.84
C PRO A 112 3.99 12.60 17.47
N ASP A 113 3.97 12.40 18.78
CA ASP A 113 4.98 11.66 19.54
C ASP A 113 4.56 10.21 19.82
N SER A 114 3.43 9.76 19.30
CA SER A 114 2.95 8.39 19.49
C SER A 114 3.77 7.38 18.69
N PRO A 115 3.85 6.12 19.15
CA PRO A 115 4.47 5.03 18.38
C PRO A 115 3.83 4.89 16.98
N MET A 116 2.52 5.08 16.87
CA MET A 116 1.80 5.00 15.61
C MET A 116 2.23 6.12 14.63
N ALA A 117 2.46 7.34 15.12
CA ALA A 117 3.01 8.43 14.29
C ALA A 117 4.41 8.10 13.76
N ALA A 118 5.25 7.42 14.56
CA ALA A 118 6.55 6.95 14.12
C ALA A 118 6.44 5.89 13.01
N GLU A 119 5.47 4.97 13.11
CA GLU A 119 5.22 3.97 12.05
C GLU A 119 4.78 4.65 10.74
N TYR A 120 3.90 5.64 10.79
CA TYR A 120 3.47 6.39 9.60
C TYR A 120 4.64 7.15 8.94
N ARG A 121 5.54 7.76 9.74
CA ARG A 121 6.74 8.43 9.21
C ARG A 121 7.69 7.44 8.55
N ALA A 122 7.94 6.31 9.19
CA ALA A 122 8.79 5.26 8.63
C ALA A 122 8.20 4.70 7.32
N LEU A 123 6.88 4.48 7.28
CA LEU A 123 6.20 4.07 6.05
C LEU A 123 6.37 5.11 4.94
N ALA A 124 6.17 6.39 5.24
CA ALA A 124 6.33 7.47 4.26
C ALA A 124 7.77 7.50 3.68
N GLU A 125 8.79 7.39 4.53
CA GLU A 125 10.18 7.33 4.10
C GLU A 125 10.46 6.12 3.20
N ASN A 126 9.93 4.95 3.55
CA ASN A 126 10.10 3.73 2.78
C ASN A 126 9.43 3.81 1.41
N VAL A 127 8.21 4.36 1.34
CA VAL A 127 7.48 4.59 0.09
C VAL A 127 8.26 5.57 -0.81
N LEU A 128 8.74 6.68 -0.26
CA LEU A 128 9.56 7.64 -1.00
C LEU A 128 10.81 6.99 -1.57
N ARG A 129 11.53 6.22 -0.75
CA ARG A 129 12.72 5.48 -1.17
C ARG A 129 12.42 4.45 -2.26
N ALA A 130 11.29 3.73 -2.15
CA ALA A 130 10.86 2.78 -3.17
C ALA A 130 10.48 3.46 -4.49
N CYS A 131 10.08 4.72 -4.48
CA CYS A 131 9.86 5.52 -5.69
C CYS A 131 11.17 5.92 -6.38
N GLU A 132 12.24 6.18 -5.61
CA GLU A 132 13.54 6.63 -6.15
C GLU A 132 14.32 5.51 -6.84
N VAL A 133 14.23 4.27 -6.35
CA VAL A 133 14.97 3.09 -6.88
C VAL A 133 14.56 2.68 -8.30
N GLY A 134 13.59 3.34 -8.91
CA GLY A 134 13.09 3.03 -10.25
C GLY A 134 13.41 4.06 -11.33
N VAL A 135 14.20 5.08 -11.02
CA VAL A 135 14.64 6.08 -12.01
C VAL A 135 16.05 5.71 -12.48
N CYS A 136 16.10 4.73 -13.37
CA CYS A 136 17.25 4.48 -14.24
C CYS A 136 16.75 4.36 -15.67
#